data_d70a309daa98df1ae97c6c949ba04a10
#
_entry.id   d70a309daa98df1ae97c6c949ba04a10
#
_cell.length_a   1.000
_cell.length_b   1.000
_cell.length_c   1.000
_cell.angle_alpha   90.00
_cell.angle_beta   90.00
_cell.angle_gamma   90.00
#
_symmetry.space_group_name_H-M   'P 1'
#
loop_
_entity.id
_entity.type
_entity.pdbx_description
1 polymer ?
#
loop_
_entity_poly.entity_id
_entity_poly.type
_entity_poly.pdbx_seq_one_letter_code
_entity_poly.pdbx_strand_id
1 'polypeptide(L)'
;MHAKDKDEDLARVLKTGYDAPPPGQRFTKDLLERLRLELRQPERQRPAARRALRAIANQWRWAAAAAVVLGMGIGLAVVANREVGPTTDFPGSVGPVPDSTPDAAPQPRMVPLELTLPKAMFDGTGKNIPPSPYLETYNPKPRPPLMVPEGTVNVSRGKPVTSSDAEPVVGEVRFIANGDKEGADFVELGQGRQWVQIDLKERLAIHGIAVWHYHGEARAYHDMVVQVAGDPDFIENVRTVYNNDYDNSSGLGIGKDMEYIEDYRGRLIATGGTQGRYVRLYSKGNTSNDQNHYVEVEVYGTLPQVTGEKQVPLRIEVPKPRFE
;
A
#
# COMPACT_ATOMS: atom_id res chain seq x y z
N MET A 1 14.61 -16.34 -42.53
CA MET A 1 15.04 -16.50 -41.15
C MET A 1 14.20 -17.58 -40.52
N HIS A 2 14.79 -18.74 -40.24
CA HIS A 2 14.04 -19.97 -39.94
C HIS A 2 13.55 -20.03 -38.50
N ALA A 3 12.43 -20.69 -38.25
CA ALA A 3 11.81 -20.87 -36.94
C ALA A 3 12.76 -21.46 -35.88
N LYS A 4 13.79 -22.17 -36.31
CA LYS A 4 14.82 -22.80 -35.46
C LYS A 4 15.74 -21.79 -34.78
N ASP A 5 16.08 -20.65 -35.44
CA ASP A 5 16.90 -19.60 -34.85
C ASP A 5 16.21 -18.85 -33.70
N LYS A 6 14.87 -18.80 -33.73
CA LYS A 6 14.08 -18.12 -32.69
C LYS A 6 13.91 -18.96 -31.41
N ASP A 7 13.91 -20.27 -31.53
CA ASP A 7 13.84 -21.17 -30.37
C ASP A 7 15.20 -21.24 -29.66
N GLU A 8 16.33 -21.06 -30.35
CA GLU A 8 17.66 -21.01 -29.78
C GLU A 8 17.90 -19.67 -29.03
N ASP A 9 17.43 -18.55 -29.57
CA ASP A 9 17.50 -17.24 -28.89
C ASP A 9 16.61 -17.22 -27.62
N LEU A 10 15.44 -17.84 -27.64
CA LEU A 10 14.60 -17.97 -26.47
C LEU A 10 15.25 -18.86 -25.39
N ALA A 11 15.86 -19.96 -25.79
CA ALA A 11 16.60 -20.85 -24.89
C ALA A 11 17.85 -20.17 -24.30
N ARG A 12 18.48 -19.26 -25.03
CA ARG A 12 19.65 -18.49 -24.58
C ARG A 12 19.23 -17.45 -23.55
N VAL A 13 18.13 -16.72 -23.76
CA VAL A 13 17.58 -15.75 -22.81
C VAL A 13 17.13 -16.41 -21.51
N LEU A 14 16.59 -17.64 -21.60
CA LEU A 14 16.18 -18.40 -20.42
C LEU A 14 17.37 -19.03 -19.65
N LYS A 15 18.52 -19.22 -20.31
CA LYS A 15 19.72 -19.84 -19.71
C LYS A 15 20.66 -18.85 -19.00
N THR A 16 20.57 -17.55 -19.29
CA THR A 16 21.47 -16.54 -18.74
C THR A 16 21.00 -15.91 -17.43
N GLY A 17 19.93 -16.38 -16.84
CA GLY A 17 19.41 -15.85 -15.61
C GLY A 17 18.82 -16.88 -14.67
N TYR A 18 19.58 -17.29 -13.68
CA TYR A 18 19.07 -17.75 -12.40
C TYR A 18 18.96 -19.25 -12.09
N ASP A 19 19.67 -19.68 -11.05
CA ASP A 19 19.53 -20.95 -10.33
C ASP A 19 18.28 -20.99 -9.40
N ALA A 20 17.10 -20.70 -9.91
CA ALA A 20 15.85 -20.92 -9.21
C ALA A 20 15.33 -22.33 -9.49
N PRO A 21 14.64 -23.00 -8.58
CA PRO A 21 14.03 -24.30 -8.86
C PRO A 21 13.12 -24.19 -10.07
N PRO A 22 13.14 -25.15 -11.00
CA PRO A 22 12.40 -25.04 -12.24
C PRO A 22 10.90 -24.91 -11.95
N PRO A 23 10.20 -23.95 -12.59
CA PRO A 23 8.75 -23.84 -12.47
C PRO A 23 8.10 -25.16 -12.90
N GLY A 24 7.04 -25.56 -12.20
CA GLY A 24 6.37 -26.83 -12.46
C GLY A 24 6.05 -27.01 -13.95
N GLN A 25 6.16 -28.24 -14.46
CA GLN A 25 6.06 -28.58 -15.90
C GLN A 25 4.78 -28.04 -16.59
N ARG A 26 3.67 -27.88 -15.87
CA ARG A 26 2.44 -27.27 -16.39
C ARG A 26 2.60 -25.78 -16.69
N PHE A 27 3.22 -25.03 -15.78
CA PHE A 27 3.45 -23.58 -15.94
C PHE A 27 4.38 -23.29 -17.13
N THR A 28 5.44 -24.09 -17.29
CA THR A 28 6.38 -23.93 -18.40
C THR A 28 5.71 -24.22 -19.75
N LYS A 29 4.81 -25.20 -19.80
CA LYS A 29 4.09 -25.59 -21.01
C LYS A 29 3.08 -24.53 -21.43
N ASP A 30 2.27 -24.02 -20.51
CA ASP A 30 1.31 -22.93 -20.75
C ASP A 30 1.99 -21.63 -21.18
N LEU A 31 3.11 -21.27 -20.54
CA LEU A 31 3.88 -20.10 -20.90
C LEU A 31 4.47 -20.19 -22.30
N LEU A 32 5.03 -21.35 -22.66
CA LEU A 32 5.59 -21.60 -24.00
C LEU A 32 4.49 -21.59 -25.08
N GLU A 33 3.31 -22.12 -24.80
CA GLU A 33 2.18 -22.06 -25.76
C GLU A 33 1.69 -20.62 -25.97
N ARG A 34 1.55 -19.82 -24.92
CA ARG A 34 1.18 -18.40 -25.01
C ARG A 34 2.21 -17.60 -25.78
N LEU A 35 3.50 -17.77 -25.50
CA LEU A 35 4.59 -17.13 -26.23
C LEU A 35 4.63 -17.54 -27.71
N ARG A 36 4.34 -18.81 -28.05
CA ARG A 36 4.24 -19.27 -29.44
C ARG A 36 3.06 -18.66 -30.20
N LEU A 37 1.92 -18.46 -29.52
CA LEU A 37 0.74 -17.81 -30.09
C LEU A 37 1.02 -16.31 -30.37
N GLU A 38 1.67 -15.62 -29.44
CA GLU A 38 2.02 -14.20 -29.60
C GLU A 38 3.10 -13.96 -30.66
N LEU A 39 4.08 -14.85 -30.79
CA LEU A 39 5.12 -14.77 -31.81
C LEU A 39 4.61 -15.07 -33.25
N ARG A 40 3.42 -15.70 -33.38
CA ARG A 40 2.76 -15.92 -34.69
C ARG A 40 2.00 -14.68 -35.18
N GLN A 41 1.79 -13.65 -34.38
CA GLN A 41 1.12 -12.43 -34.81
C GLN A 41 2.05 -11.50 -35.62
N PRO A 42 1.53 -10.79 -36.62
CA PRO A 42 2.31 -9.87 -37.43
C PRO A 42 2.85 -8.69 -36.61
N GLU A 43 4.02 -8.19 -36.98
CA GLU A 43 4.84 -7.26 -36.20
C GLU A 43 4.16 -5.95 -35.74
N ARG A 44 3.09 -5.53 -36.40
CA ARG A 44 2.31 -4.33 -36.06
C ARG A 44 1.44 -4.49 -34.79
N GLN A 45 1.29 -5.69 -34.26
CA GLN A 45 0.48 -5.99 -33.07
C GLN A 45 1.30 -6.47 -31.85
N ARG A 46 2.63 -6.23 -31.82
CA ARG A 46 3.56 -6.72 -30.78
C ARG A 46 3.85 -5.83 -29.56
N PRO A 47 3.12 -4.76 -29.23
CA PRO A 47 3.41 -4.02 -28.00
C PRO A 47 3.20 -4.85 -26.72
N ALA A 48 2.30 -5.86 -26.75
CA ALA A 48 1.99 -6.72 -25.60
C ALA A 48 3.11 -7.73 -25.27
N ALA A 49 3.78 -8.31 -26.25
CA ALA A 49 4.84 -9.29 -26.01
C ALA A 49 6.09 -8.70 -25.33
N ARG A 50 6.46 -7.44 -25.65
CA ARG A 50 7.54 -6.72 -24.95
C ARG A 50 7.17 -6.34 -23.51
N ARG A 51 5.87 -6.12 -23.23
CA ARG A 51 5.37 -5.85 -21.89
C ARG A 51 5.35 -7.12 -21.03
N ALA A 52 4.90 -8.26 -21.56
CA ALA A 52 4.91 -9.55 -20.87
C ALA A 52 6.34 -9.98 -20.47
N LEU A 53 7.32 -9.82 -21.35
CA LEU A 53 8.73 -10.13 -21.06
C LEU A 53 9.32 -9.19 -19.98
N ARG A 54 8.95 -7.90 -19.95
CA ARG A 54 9.36 -6.98 -18.89
C ARG A 54 8.70 -7.29 -17.55
N ALA A 55 7.43 -7.68 -17.55
CA ALA A 55 6.71 -8.06 -16.32
C ALA A 55 7.31 -9.34 -15.72
N ILE A 56 7.62 -10.34 -16.54
CA ILE A 56 8.30 -11.57 -16.10
C ILE A 56 9.70 -11.28 -15.55
N ALA A 57 10.51 -10.49 -16.26
CA ALA A 57 11.85 -10.11 -15.80
C ALA A 57 11.80 -9.32 -14.48
N ASN A 58 10.75 -8.54 -14.25
CA ASN A 58 10.57 -7.79 -13.01
C ASN A 58 10.13 -8.70 -11.85
N GLN A 59 9.24 -9.66 -12.07
CA GLN A 59 8.87 -10.66 -11.05
C GLN A 59 10.05 -11.52 -10.60
N TRP A 60 10.96 -11.87 -11.52
CA TRP A 60 12.14 -12.67 -11.20
C TRP A 60 13.21 -11.90 -10.42
N ARG A 61 13.31 -10.58 -10.60
CA ARG A 61 14.18 -9.72 -9.78
C ARG A 61 13.75 -9.69 -8.30
N TRP A 62 12.45 -9.82 -8.02
CA TRP A 62 11.90 -9.83 -6.65
C TRP A 62 12.08 -11.19 -5.95
N ALA A 63 12.00 -12.31 -6.67
CA ALA A 63 12.28 -13.64 -6.12
C ALA A 63 13.75 -13.76 -5.66
N ALA A 64 14.68 -13.06 -6.33
CA ALA A 64 16.09 -13.02 -5.96
C ALA A 64 16.35 -12.25 -4.67
N ALA A 65 15.64 -11.13 -4.46
CA ALA A 65 15.78 -10.32 -3.24
C ALA A 65 15.28 -11.07 -2.00
N ALA A 66 14.21 -11.87 -2.12
CA ALA A 66 13.67 -12.66 -1.01
C ALA A 66 14.65 -13.77 -0.54
N ALA A 67 15.43 -14.37 -1.44
CA ALA A 67 16.40 -15.42 -1.09
C ALA A 67 17.62 -14.87 -0.33
N VAL A 68 18.03 -13.62 -0.59
CA VAL A 68 19.17 -12.99 0.12
C VAL A 68 18.79 -12.61 1.55
N VAL A 69 17.53 -12.22 1.80
CA VAL A 69 17.06 -11.87 3.16
C VAL A 69 16.91 -13.09 4.06
N LEU A 70 16.53 -14.25 3.51
CA LEU A 70 16.44 -15.51 4.26
C LEU A 70 17.81 -16.11 4.61
N GLY A 71 18.85 -15.82 3.83
CA GLY A 71 20.23 -16.30 4.07
C GLY A 71 20.97 -15.55 5.19
N MET A 72 20.60 -14.31 5.50
CA MET A 72 21.24 -13.51 6.56
C MET A 72 20.57 -13.59 7.93
N GLY A 73 19.38 -14.17 8.02
CA GLY A 73 18.60 -14.26 9.26
C GLY A 73 19.02 -15.37 10.22
N ILE A 74 19.89 -16.30 9.84
CA ILE A 74 20.27 -17.48 10.67
C ILE A 74 21.61 -17.28 11.42
N GLY A 75 22.34 -16.20 11.18
CA GLY A 75 23.68 -15.97 11.72
C GLY A 75 23.78 -15.22 13.06
N LEU A 76 22.69 -14.71 13.65
CA LEU A 76 22.78 -13.78 14.80
C LEU A 76 22.07 -14.24 16.09
N ALA A 77 21.77 -15.52 16.25
CA ALA A 77 21.04 -16.02 17.43
C ALA A 77 21.86 -16.90 18.39
N VAL A 78 23.20 -16.80 18.39
CA VAL A 78 24.03 -17.57 19.36
C VAL A 78 25.13 -16.68 19.90
N VAL A 79 24.85 -15.67 20.69
CA VAL A 79 25.75 -15.14 21.75
C VAL A 79 24.94 -14.19 22.65
N ALA A 80 24.28 -14.66 23.66
CA ALA A 80 23.98 -13.92 24.89
C ALA A 80 23.43 -14.84 25.98
N ASN A 81 24.28 -15.67 26.53
CA ASN A 81 24.11 -16.17 27.90
C ASN A 81 25.47 -16.14 28.54
N ARG A 82 25.80 -15.04 29.21
CA ARG A 82 26.86 -14.96 30.21
C ARG A 82 26.20 -14.49 31.50
N GLU A 83 26.11 -15.44 32.40
CA GLU A 83 25.81 -15.19 33.82
C GLU A 83 26.87 -14.27 34.42
N VAL A 84 26.43 -13.16 35.02
CA VAL A 84 27.27 -12.31 35.86
C VAL A 84 26.93 -12.63 37.29
N GLY A 85 27.92 -13.21 37.99
CA GLY A 85 27.85 -13.50 39.41
C GLY A 85 27.88 -12.23 40.29
N PRO A 86 27.58 -12.34 41.59
CA PRO A 86 27.30 -11.21 42.45
C PRO A 86 28.57 -10.47 42.87
N THR A 87 28.61 -9.17 42.72
CA THR A 87 29.63 -8.31 43.33
C THR A 87 29.03 -7.45 44.44
N THR A 88 29.55 -7.70 45.59
CA THR A 88 29.71 -6.98 46.86
C THR A 88 29.32 -5.52 46.99
N ASP A 89 28.70 -5.27 48.14
CA ASP A 89 28.37 -4.05 48.89
C ASP A 89 29.29 -2.85 48.69
N PHE A 90 28.64 -1.68 48.47
CA PHE A 90 29.15 -0.38 48.91
C PHE A 90 28.08 0.34 49.75
N PRO A 91 28.43 0.82 50.96
CA PRO A 91 27.52 1.61 51.76
C PRO A 91 27.65 3.08 51.36
N GLY A 92 26.61 3.64 50.82
CA GLY A 92 26.47 5.09 50.58
C GLY A 92 25.00 5.47 50.59
N SER A 93 24.51 5.92 51.71
CA SER A 93 23.17 6.50 51.85
C SER A 93 23.03 7.76 51.02
N VAL A 94 22.41 7.64 49.87
CA VAL A 94 21.90 8.82 49.13
C VAL A 94 20.42 8.98 49.52
N GLY A 95 20.09 10.14 50.05
CA GLY A 95 18.74 10.49 50.46
C GLY A 95 17.75 10.39 49.29
N PRO A 96 16.43 10.34 49.56
CA PRO A 96 15.43 10.17 48.53
C PRO A 96 15.52 11.29 47.49
N VAL A 97 15.88 10.91 46.26
CA VAL A 97 15.75 11.73 45.07
C VAL A 97 14.25 11.96 44.89
N PRO A 98 13.75 13.21 44.77
CA PRO A 98 12.35 13.43 44.49
C PRO A 98 12.02 12.73 43.14
N ASP A 99 11.03 11.86 43.16
CA ASP A 99 10.47 11.17 42.03
C ASP A 99 9.82 12.20 41.10
N SER A 100 10.65 12.82 40.25
CA SER A 100 10.17 13.62 39.13
C SER A 100 9.81 12.63 37.98
N THR A 101 8.66 11.97 38.12
CA THR A 101 7.98 11.40 36.96
C THR A 101 7.88 12.51 35.91
N PRO A 102 8.45 12.31 34.71
CA PRO A 102 8.28 13.28 33.64
C PRO A 102 6.78 13.46 33.39
N ASP A 103 6.32 14.70 33.49
CA ASP A 103 4.93 15.07 33.21
C ASP A 103 4.54 14.42 31.86
N ALA A 104 3.62 13.48 31.90
CA ALA A 104 3.20 12.78 30.68
C ALA A 104 2.67 13.82 29.72
N ALA A 105 3.26 13.90 28.51
CA ALA A 105 2.84 14.84 27.50
C ALA A 105 1.30 14.78 27.36
N PRO A 106 0.61 15.92 27.30
CA PRO A 106 -0.84 15.95 27.25
C PRO A 106 -1.34 15.13 26.08
N GLN A 107 -2.23 14.16 26.36
CA GLN A 107 -2.84 13.33 25.33
C GLN A 107 -3.63 14.22 24.36
N PRO A 108 -3.53 14.00 23.04
CA PRO A 108 -4.24 14.81 22.08
C PRO A 108 -5.76 14.65 22.29
N ARG A 109 -6.48 15.76 22.18
CA ARG A 109 -7.94 15.74 22.19
C ARG A 109 -8.43 14.91 21.01
N MET A 110 -9.33 13.96 21.27
CA MET A 110 -9.95 13.13 20.24
C MET A 110 -11.26 13.75 19.78
N VAL A 111 -11.44 13.83 18.46
CA VAL A 111 -12.65 14.37 17.82
C VAL A 111 -13.18 13.37 16.78
N PRO A 112 -14.47 13.35 16.47
CA PRO A 112 -14.99 12.52 15.38
C PRO A 112 -14.43 13.00 14.04
N LEU A 113 -13.99 12.05 13.18
CA LEU A 113 -13.61 12.35 11.82
C LEU A 113 -14.86 12.62 10.98
N GLU A 114 -14.95 13.82 10.45
CA GLU A 114 -16.05 14.20 9.55
C GLU A 114 -15.67 13.84 8.11
N LEU A 115 -16.50 13.02 7.45
CA LEU A 115 -16.38 12.67 6.04
C LEU A 115 -17.50 13.34 5.25
N THR A 116 -17.15 14.06 4.20
CA THR A 116 -18.12 14.46 3.20
C THR A 116 -18.41 13.25 2.31
N LEU A 117 -19.65 12.77 2.31
CA LEU A 117 -20.06 11.63 1.50
C LEU A 117 -20.61 12.09 0.16
N PRO A 118 -20.40 11.33 -0.94
CA PRO A 118 -21.04 11.60 -2.22
C PRO A 118 -22.54 11.24 -2.18
N LYS A 119 -23.24 11.53 -3.25
CA LYS A 119 -24.63 11.16 -3.37
C LYS A 119 -24.81 9.65 -3.52
N ALA A 120 -25.79 9.08 -2.82
CA ALA A 120 -26.15 7.68 -3.00
C ALA A 120 -26.64 7.42 -4.43
N MET A 121 -26.05 6.46 -5.12
CA MET A 121 -26.39 6.07 -6.50
C MET A 121 -27.44 4.95 -6.52
N PHE A 122 -27.47 4.14 -5.48
CA PHE A 122 -28.46 3.05 -5.29
C PHE A 122 -28.74 2.86 -3.79
N ASP A 123 -29.76 2.07 -3.50
CA ASP A 123 -30.14 1.68 -2.15
C ASP A 123 -30.17 0.14 -2.02
N GLY A 124 -29.65 -0.38 -0.91
CA GLY A 124 -29.61 -1.82 -0.62
C GLY A 124 -28.37 -2.55 -1.16
N THR A 125 -28.46 -3.88 -1.25
CA THR A 125 -27.28 -4.77 -1.50
C THR A 125 -27.11 -5.21 -2.95
N GLY A 126 -28.02 -4.82 -3.84
CA GLY A 126 -28.06 -5.42 -5.19
C GLY A 126 -28.52 -6.88 -5.19
N LYS A 127 -29.13 -7.31 -6.29
CA LYS A 127 -29.69 -8.66 -6.40
C LYS A 127 -28.69 -9.73 -6.84
N ASN A 128 -27.53 -9.34 -7.32
CA ASN A 128 -26.59 -10.22 -8.04
C ASN A 128 -25.30 -10.50 -7.29
N ILE A 129 -25.18 -10.13 -6.02
CA ILE A 129 -23.98 -10.44 -5.23
C ILE A 129 -24.14 -11.83 -4.64
N PRO A 130 -23.26 -12.79 -4.99
CA PRO A 130 -23.34 -14.13 -4.43
C PRO A 130 -23.11 -14.10 -2.92
N PRO A 131 -23.84 -14.89 -2.14
CA PRO A 131 -23.57 -15.03 -0.72
C PRO A 131 -22.19 -15.64 -0.51
N SER A 132 -21.42 -15.07 0.41
CA SER A 132 -20.08 -15.54 0.78
C SER A 132 -19.93 -15.51 2.31
N PRO A 133 -19.28 -16.50 2.92
CA PRO A 133 -18.95 -16.45 4.34
C PRO A 133 -17.93 -15.34 4.67
N TYR A 134 -17.27 -14.78 3.66
CA TYR A 134 -16.28 -13.73 3.77
C TYR A 134 -16.84 -12.33 3.48
N LEU A 135 -18.13 -12.24 3.09
CA LEU A 135 -18.81 -10.97 2.86
C LEU A 135 -19.56 -10.54 4.13
N GLU A 136 -19.28 -9.32 4.60
CA GLU A 136 -19.98 -8.77 5.76
C GLU A 136 -21.47 -8.57 5.48
N THR A 137 -22.31 -8.75 6.52
CA THR A 137 -23.72 -8.43 6.41
C THR A 137 -23.90 -6.93 6.18
N TYR A 138 -24.59 -6.57 5.10
CA TYR A 138 -24.87 -5.18 4.80
C TYR A 138 -25.65 -4.51 5.93
N ASN A 139 -25.13 -3.37 6.40
CA ASN A 139 -25.77 -2.56 7.43
C ASN A 139 -26.14 -1.17 6.86
N PRO A 140 -27.42 -0.85 6.68
CA PRO A 140 -27.85 0.45 6.17
C PRO A 140 -27.65 1.60 7.16
N LYS A 141 -27.41 1.31 8.44
CA LYS A 141 -27.23 2.34 9.46
C LYS A 141 -25.92 3.13 9.23
N PRO A 142 -25.89 4.41 9.62
CA PRO A 142 -24.66 5.18 9.63
C PRO A 142 -23.56 4.46 10.43
N ARG A 143 -22.31 4.54 9.94
CA ARG A 143 -21.16 4.02 10.68
C ARG A 143 -20.95 4.82 11.97
N PRO A 144 -20.45 4.19 13.03
CA PRO A 144 -19.93 4.92 14.18
C PRO A 144 -18.80 5.87 13.72
N PRO A 145 -18.67 7.06 14.29
CA PRO A 145 -17.61 7.98 13.94
C PRO A 145 -16.24 7.39 14.31
N LEU A 146 -15.25 7.53 13.43
CA LEU A 146 -13.85 7.26 13.76
C LEU A 146 -13.34 8.44 14.59
N MET A 147 -12.89 8.15 15.82
CA MET A 147 -12.26 9.15 16.67
C MET A 147 -10.79 9.31 16.29
N VAL A 148 -10.38 10.54 15.99
CA VAL A 148 -9.01 10.92 15.58
C VAL A 148 -8.50 12.09 16.39
N PRO A 149 -7.18 12.30 16.51
CA PRO A 149 -6.63 13.49 17.12
C PRO A 149 -7.13 14.77 16.46
N GLU A 150 -7.43 15.78 17.25
CA GLU A 150 -7.76 17.12 16.75
C GLU A 150 -6.66 17.64 15.82
N GLY A 151 -7.03 18.27 14.71
CA GLY A 151 -6.08 18.69 13.66
C GLY A 151 -5.78 17.62 12.62
N THR A 152 -6.42 16.45 12.67
CA THR A 152 -6.38 15.46 11.58
C THR A 152 -7.08 16.01 10.34
N VAL A 153 -6.39 15.98 9.19
CA VAL A 153 -6.90 16.50 7.91
C VAL A 153 -6.67 15.49 6.77
N ASN A 154 -7.36 15.66 5.64
CA ASN A 154 -7.07 14.90 4.42
C ASN A 154 -5.71 15.35 3.85
N VAL A 155 -4.71 14.46 3.92
CA VAL A 155 -3.33 14.70 3.48
C VAL A 155 -3.02 14.11 2.11
N SER A 156 -3.97 13.38 1.50
CA SER A 156 -3.79 12.77 0.16
C SER A 156 -4.24 13.67 -0.99
N ARG A 157 -5.10 14.66 -0.74
CA ARG A 157 -5.70 15.47 -1.80
C ARG A 157 -4.64 16.13 -2.68
N GLY A 158 -4.71 15.87 -3.99
CA GLY A 158 -3.78 16.39 -5.00
C GLY A 158 -2.36 15.82 -4.91
N LYS A 159 -2.13 14.78 -4.12
CA LYS A 159 -0.84 14.11 -4.04
C LYS A 159 -0.60 13.22 -5.28
N PRO A 160 0.67 12.97 -5.63
CA PRO A 160 0.99 12.08 -6.74
C PRO A 160 0.48 10.68 -6.51
N VAL A 161 -0.14 10.10 -7.54
CA VAL A 161 -0.62 8.73 -7.57
C VAL A 161 0.09 7.97 -8.69
N THR A 162 0.47 6.73 -8.41
CA THR A 162 1.00 5.78 -9.39
C THR A 162 0.22 4.48 -9.30
N SER A 163 0.30 3.63 -10.31
CA SER A 163 -0.34 2.31 -10.32
C SER A 163 0.54 1.24 -10.93
N SER A 164 0.18 -0.02 -10.71
CA SER A 164 0.79 -1.19 -11.39
C SER A 164 0.47 -1.22 -12.88
N ASP A 165 -0.66 -0.66 -13.27
CA ASP A 165 -1.09 -0.51 -14.66
C ASP A 165 -0.68 0.88 -15.15
N ALA A 166 0.29 0.92 -16.07
CA ALA A 166 0.80 2.17 -16.61
C ALA A 166 -0.18 2.86 -17.58
N GLU A 167 -1.15 2.12 -18.09
CA GLU A 167 -2.15 2.58 -19.05
C GLU A 167 -3.53 2.06 -18.61
N PRO A 168 -4.19 2.73 -17.65
CA PRO A 168 -5.52 2.35 -17.20
C PRO A 168 -6.51 2.20 -18.37
N VAL A 169 -7.43 1.26 -18.26
CA VAL A 169 -8.47 1.02 -19.27
C VAL A 169 -9.39 2.22 -19.38
N VAL A 170 -9.72 2.85 -18.24
CA VAL A 170 -10.53 4.06 -18.14
C VAL A 170 -9.90 5.03 -17.16
N GLY A 171 -9.98 6.31 -17.45
CA GLY A 171 -9.59 7.39 -16.55
C GLY A 171 -8.09 7.59 -16.40
N GLU A 172 -7.72 8.41 -15.44
CA GLU A 172 -6.34 8.74 -15.12
C GLU A 172 -6.09 8.54 -13.62
N VAL A 173 -4.95 7.95 -13.25
CA VAL A 173 -4.62 7.62 -11.84
C VAL A 173 -4.66 8.83 -10.90
N ARG A 174 -4.50 10.05 -11.41
CA ARG A 174 -4.63 11.29 -10.61
C ARG A 174 -6.04 11.53 -10.08
N PHE A 175 -7.08 10.89 -10.66
CA PHE A 175 -8.45 11.01 -10.17
C PHE A 175 -8.61 10.42 -8.76
N ILE A 176 -7.80 9.43 -8.42
CA ILE A 176 -7.86 8.70 -7.13
C ILE A 176 -7.61 9.58 -5.90
N ALA A 177 -7.04 10.76 -6.06
CA ALA A 177 -6.76 11.70 -4.97
C ALA A 177 -7.13 13.15 -5.33
N ASN A 178 -8.14 13.35 -6.19
CA ASN A 178 -8.55 14.69 -6.64
C ASN A 178 -9.61 15.32 -5.71
N GLY A 179 -10.24 14.53 -4.85
CA GLY A 179 -11.30 14.92 -3.93
C GLY A 179 -12.71 14.77 -4.51
N ASP A 180 -12.86 14.22 -5.72
CA ASP A 180 -14.16 13.88 -6.30
C ASP A 180 -14.54 12.44 -6.00
N LYS A 181 -15.68 12.27 -5.35
CA LYS A 181 -16.22 10.98 -4.92
C LYS A 181 -17.53 10.63 -5.59
N GLU A 182 -18.03 11.48 -6.50
CA GLU A 182 -19.35 11.29 -7.14
C GLU A 182 -19.37 10.09 -8.12
N GLY A 183 -18.19 9.55 -8.48
CA GLY A 183 -18.07 8.36 -9.32
C GLY A 183 -18.26 8.59 -10.81
N ALA A 184 -18.38 9.84 -11.25
CA ALA A 184 -18.37 10.19 -12.68
C ALA A 184 -16.98 10.01 -13.27
N ASP A 185 -15.95 10.45 -12.54
CA ASP A 185 -14.55 10.22 -12.84
C ASP A 185 -14.04 9.05 -11.98
N PHE A 186 -13.62 7.97 -12.64
CA PHE A 186 -13.04 6.81 -11.97
C PHE A 186 -11.90 6.25 -12.80
N VAL A 187 -11.08 5.43 -12.16
CA VAL A 187 -9.97 4.73 -12.81
C VAL A 187 -10.32 3.24 -12.89
N GLU A 188 -10.23 2.66 -14.08
CA GLU A 188 -10.35 1.23 -14.29
C GLU A 188 -8.98 0.68 -14.68
N LEU A 189 -8.41 -0.17 -13.84
CA LEU A 189 -7.19 -0.91 -14.09
C LEU A 189 -7.53 -2.29 -14.66
N GLY A 190 -6.57 -2.88 -15.38
CA GLY A 190 -6.69 -4.21 -15.96
C GLY A 190 -6.98 -5.31 -14.95
N GLN A 191 -7.19 -6.52 -15.48
CA GLN A 191 -7.50 -7.73 -14.72
C GLN A 191 -6.34 -8.20 -13.83
N GLY A 192 -6.66 -9.09 -12.89
CA GLY A 192 -5.71 -9.65 -11.94
C GLY A 192 -5.40 -8.70 -10.79
N ARG A 193 -4.37 -9.01 -10.02
CA ARG A 193 -3.95 -8.16 -8.91
C ARG A 193 -3.35 -6.87 -9.43
N GLN A 194 -4.00 -5.76 -9.14
CA GLN A 194 -3.52 -4.41 -9.42
C GLN A 194 -3.29 -3.64 -8.13
N TRP A 195 -2.55 -2.54 -8.21
CA TRP A 195 -2.39 -1.63 -7.08
C TRP A 195 -2.37 -0.17 -7.54
N VAL A 196 -2.78 0.71 -6.64
CA VAL A 196 -2.59 2.15 -6.71
C VAL A 196 -1.78 2.60 -5.49
N GLN A 197 -0.94 3.64 -5.66
CA GLN A 197 -0.07 4.14 -4.61
C GLN A 197 -0.06 5.65 -4.57
N ILE A 198 -0.28 6.20 -3.37
CA ILE A 198 -0.23 7.63 -3.09
C ILE A 198 1.09 7.95 -2.37
N ASP A 199 1.82 8.96 -2.86
CA ASP A 199 2.98 9.55 -2.18
C ASP A 199 2.56 10.80 -1.42
N LEU A 200 2.45 10.72 -0.10
CA LEU A 200 2.07 11.84 0.78
C LEU A 200 3.14 12.94 0.84
N LYS A 201 4.33 12.70 0.25
CA LYS A 201 5.52 13.56 0.22
C LYS A 201 6.32 13.63 1.51
N GLU A 202 5.70 13.35 2.63
CA GLU A 202 6.33 13.34 3.94
C GLU A 202 5.80 12.18 4.80
N ARG A 203 6.54 11.83 5.83
CA ARG A 203 6.14 10.81 6.78
C ARG A 203 5.18 11.41 7.80
N LEU A 204 3.98 10.87 7.87
CA LEU A 204 2.89 11.36 8.70
C LEU A 204 2.35 10.26 9.62
N ALA A 205 1.70 10.69 10.71
CA ALA A 205 0.85 9.80 11.49
C ALA A 205 -0.52 9.72 10.80
N ILE A 206 -0.84 8.56 10.23
CA ILE A 206 -2.08 8.29 9.50
C ILE A 206 -3.08 7.69 10.47
N HIS A 207 -4.25 8.30 10.63
CA HIS A 207 -5.29 7.91 11.57
C HIS A 207 -6.47 7.20 10.91
N GLY A 208 -6.72 7.49 9.63
CA GLY A 208 -7.77 6.87 8.84
C GLY A 208 -7.48 6.88 7.35
N ILE A 209 -8.00 5.89 6.64
CA ILE A 209 -8.00 5.83 5.18
C ILE A 209 -9.43 5.54 4.74
N ALA A 210 -10.00 6.40 3.90
CA ALA A 210 -11.30 6.19 3.30
C ALA A 210 -11.11 5.87 1.81
N VAL A 211 -11.76 4.78 1.37
CA VAL A 211 -11.63 4.26 0.00
C VAL A 211 -13.00 4.19 -0.63
N TRP A 212 -13.12 4.75 -1.81
CA TRP A 212 -14.26 4.56 -2.70
C TRP A 212 -13.77 3.86 -3.97
N HIS A 213 -14.20 2.62 -4.14
CA HIS A 213 -14.18 1.98 -5.43
C HIS A 213 -15.39 2.45 -6.23
N TYR A 214 -15.59 1.93 -7.46
CA TYR A 214 -16.79 2.30 -8.21
C TYR A 214 -18.04 1.86 -7.46
N HIS A 215 -18.85 2.83 -7.07
CA HIS A 215 -20.05 2.65 -6.25
C HIS A 215 -21.35 3.06 -6.97
N GLY A 216 -21.33 3.13 -8.29
CA GLY A 216 -22.53 3.34 -9.11
C GLY A 216 -23.47 2.14 -9.12
N GLU A 217 -22.96 0.97 -8.77
CA GLU A 217 -23.67 -0.30 -8.65
C GLU A 217 -23.17 -1.08 -7.44
N ALA A 218 -24.06 -1.88 -6.83
CA ALA A 218 -23.67 -2.75 -5.73
C ALA A 218 -22.70 -3.84 -6.21
N ARG A 219 -21.50 -3.86 -5.67
CA ARG A 219 -20.46 -4.88 -5.90
C ARG A 219 -19.56 -5.03 -4.69
N ALA A 220 -18.87 -6.15 -4.57
CA ALA A 220 -17.81 -6.35 -3.60
C ALA A 220 -16.47 -6.52 -4.34
N TYR A 221 -15.40 -5.91 -3.81
CA TYR A 221 -14.05 -6.02 -4.35
C TYR A 221 -13.26 -7.10 -3.63
N HIS A 222 -12.58 -7.93 -4.43
CA HIS A 222 -11.82 -9.08 -3.96
C HIS A 222 -10.36 -8.71 -3.66
N ASP A 223 -9.79 -9.39 -2.68
CA ASP A 223 -8.38 -9.32 -2.31
C ASP A 223 -7.90 -7.86 -2.09
N MET A 224 -8.76 -7.04 -1.49
CA MET A 224 -8.40 -5.69 -1.14
C MET A 224 -7.41 -5.72 0.03
N VAL A 225 -6.20 -5.22 -0.21
CA VAL A 225 -5.16 -5.08 0.80
C VAL A 225 -4.67 -3.64 0.83
N VAL A 226 -4.67 -3.02 2.02
CA VAL A 226 -4.18 -1.65 2.20
C VAL A 226 -2.94 -1.66 3.08
N GLN A 227 -1.86 -1.11 2.55
CA GLN A 227 -0.57 -1.03 3.22
C GLN A 227 -0.07 0.41 3.32
N VAL A 228 0.66 0.67 4.39
CA VAL A 228 1.38 1.91 4.65
C VAL A 228 2.86 1.59 4.78
N ALA A 229 3.74 2.39 4.17
CA ALA A 229 5.18 2.17 4.21
C ALA A 229 5.97 3.49 4.32
N GLY A 230 7.26 3.35 4.68
CA GLY A 230 8.20 4.47 4.71
C GLY A 230 8.83 4.77 3.36
N ASP A 231 8.89 3.77 2.47
CA ASP A 231 9.57 3.82 1.18
C ASP A 231 8.64 3.46 0.01
N PRO A 232 8.95 3.90 -1.23
CA PRO A 232 8.09 3.70 -2.40
C PRO A 232 8.03 2.24 -2.88
N ASP A 233 8.98 1.41 -2.47
CA ASP A 233 9.09 0.02 -2.91
C ASP A 233 8.40 -0.95 -1.94
N PHE A 234 7.91 -0.43 -0.80
CA PHE A 234 7.24 -1.21 0.24
C PHE A 234 8.14 -2.32 0.81
N ILE A 235 9.36 -1.95 1.18
CA ILE A 235 10.37 -2.82 1.80
C ILE A 235 10.50 -2.48 3.29
N GLU A 236 10.50 -1.17 3.63
CA GLU A 236 10.76 -0.71 4.99
C GLU A 236 9.48 -0.31 5.72
N ASN A 237 9.36 -0.80 6.96
CA ASN A 237 8.27 -0.41 7.86
C ASN A 237 6.87 -0.61 7.28
N VAL A 238 6.68 -1.66 6.45
CA VAL A 238 5.40 -1.96 5.84
C VAL A 238 4.40 -2.41 6.91
N ARG A 239 3.24 -1.77 6.93
CA ARG A 239 2.12 -2.10 7.81
C ARG A 239 0.89 -2.35 6.98
N THR A 240 0.36 -3.58 7.04
CA THR A 240 -0.95 -3.90 6.49
C THR A 240 -2.01 -3.43 7.48
N VAL A 241 -2.86 -2.50 7.05
CA VAL A 241 -3.92 -1.88 7.88
C VAL A 241 -5.31 -2.38 7.54
N TYR A 242 -5.46 -3.05 6.41
CA TYR A 242 -6.68 -3.75 5.99
C TYR A 242 -6.30 -4.90 5.04
N ASN A 243 -6.96 -6.05 5.16
CA ASN A 243 -6.73 -7.19 4.28
C ASN A 243 -7.95 -8.12 4.32
N ASN A 244 -8.70 -8.21 3.20
CA ASN A 244 -9.83 -9.14 3.02
C ASN A 244 -9.49 -10.32 2.10
N ASP A 245 -8.22 -10.53 1.76
CA ASP A 245 -7.74 -11.67 0.98
C ASP A 245 -7.68 -12.93 1.88
N TYR A 246 -8.79 -13.64 1.96
CA TYR A 246 -8.94 -14.78 2.88
C TYR A 246 -8.16 -16.04 2.45
N ASP A 247 -7.81 -16.18 1.18
CA ASP A 247 -7.11 -17.34 0.62
C ASP A 247 -5.65 -17.05 0.24
N ASN A 248 -5.18 -15.83 0.48
CA ASN A 248 -3.86 -15.34 0.09
C ASN A 248 -3.60 -15.39 -1.42
N SER A 249 -4.64 -15.23 -2.22
CA SER A 249 -4.51 -15.27 -3.69
C SER A 249 -3.80 -14.04 -4.25
N SER A 250 -3.72 -12.95 -3.48
CA SER A 250 -2.91 -11.77 -3.78
C SER A 250 -1.42 -11.98 -3.46
N GLY A 251 -1.07 -12.94 -2.59
CA GLY A 251 0.29 -13.20 -2.13
C GLY A 251 0.80 -12.18 -1.11
N LEU A 252 -0.11 -11.45 -0.43
CA LEU A 252 0.21 -10.42 0.58
C LEU A 252 -0.13 -10.86 2.01
N GLY A 253 -0.40 -12.14 2.22
CA GLY A 253 -0.79 -12.74 3.49
C GLY A 253 -2.29 -12.94 3.61
N ILE A 254 -2.69 -13.92 4.44
CA ILE A 254 -4.11 -14.22 4.70
C ILE A 254 -4.72 -13.07 5.48
N GLY A 255 -5.82 -12.53 4.95
CA GLY A 255 -6.60 -11.45 5.53
C GLY A 255 -7.49 -11.92 6.69
N LYS A 256 -7.90 -10.94 7.50
CA LYS A 256 -8.86 -11.13 8.60
C LYS A 256 -10.07 -10.20 8.48
N ASP A 257 -9.98 -9.25 7.58
CA ASP A 257 -11.09 -8.35 7.29
C ASP A 257 -12.07 -9.02 6.33
N MET A 258 -13.32 -8.60 6.37
CA MET A 258 -14.32 -9.13 5.47
C MET A 258 -14.46 -8.27 4.23
N GLU A 259 -14.81 -8.88 3.11
CA GLU A 259 -15.33 -8.17 1.95
C GLU A 259 -16.57 -7.37 2.34
N TYR A 260 -16.88 -6.33 1.62
CA TYR A 260 -18.05 -5.49 1.87
C TYR A 260 -18.67 -5.07 0.55
N ILE A 261 -19.96 -4.75 0.61
CA ILE A 261 -20.67 -4.17 -0.54
C ILE A 261 -20.29 -2.70 -0.63
N GLU A 262 -19.66 -2.33 -1.74
CA GLU A 262 -19.29 -0.94 -2.03
C GLU A 262 -20.55 -0.11 -2.25
N ASP A 263 -20.64 1.01 -1.57
CA ASP A 263 -21.70 2.01 -1.72
C ASP A 263 -21.12 3.44 -1.56
N TYR A 264 -21.97 4.44 -1.66
CA TYR A 264 -21.58 5.86 -1.54
C TYR A 264 -20.82 6.20 -0.25
N ARG A 265 -20.88 5.36 0.80
CA ARG A 265 -20.17 5.58 2.06
C ARG A 265 -18.69 5.20 1.97
N GLY A 266 -18.29 4.43 0.95
CA GLY A 266 -16.94 3.88 0.80
C GLY A 266 -16.51 3.03 2.00
N ARG A 267 -15.26 2.63 2.11
CA ARG A 267 -14.69 1.92 3.25
C ARG A 267 -13.80 2.84 4.07
N LEU A 268 -14.14 3.05 5.34
CA LEU A 268 -13.30 3.77 6.29
C LEU A 268 -12.49 2.78 7.13
N ILE A 269 -11.17 2.88 7.05
CA ILE A 269 -10.19 2.03 7.71
C ILE A 269 -9.50 2.82 8.81
N ALA A 270 -9.64 2.38 10.07
CA ALA A 270 -8.91 2.95 11.18
C ALA A 270 -7.45 2.46 11.17
N THR A 271 -6.48 3.37 11.22
CA THR A 271 -5.05 3.02 11.13
C THR A 271 -4.27 3.33 12.42
N GLY A 272 -4.91 3.93 13.42
CA GLY A 272 -4.38 4.11 14.75
C GLY A 272 -3.09 4.96 14.85
N GLY A 273 -2.87 5.90 13.92
CA GLY A 273 -1.66 6.73 13.92
C GLY A 273 -0.44 6.03 13.29
N THR A 274 -0.68 5.05 12.40
CA THR A 274 0.39 4.36 11.67
C THR A 274 1.27 5.36 10.93
N GLN A 275 2.59 5.26 11.15
CA GLN A 275 3.57 6.15 10.55
C GLN A 275 3.96 5.71 9.15
N GLY A 276 3.80 6.59 8.15
CA GLY A 276 4.22 6.29 6.78
C GLY A 276 4.18 7.49 5.86
N ARG A 277 4.80 7.35 4.71
CA ARG A 277 4.77 8.31 3.60
C ARG A 277 3.96 7.80 2.42
N TYR A 278 3.96 6.49 2.21
CA TYR A 278 3.31 5.87 1.07
C TYR A 278 2.13 5.04 1.53
N VAL A 279 1.02 5.16 0.80
CA VAL A 279 -0.17 4.33 1.00
C VAL A 279 -0.40 3.57 -0.31
N ARG A 280 -0.45 2.24 -0.25
CA ARG A 280 -0.71 1.39 -1.41
C ARG A 280 -1.94 0.52 -1.15
N LEU A 281 -2.82 0.50 -2.13
CA LEU A 281 -4.04 -0.29 -2.11
C LEU A 281 -3.97 -1.30 -3.25
N TYR A 282 -4.22 -2.56 -2.93
CA TYR A 282 -4.32 -3.65 -3.89
C TYR A 282 -5.77 -4.08 -4.02
N SER A 283 -6.13 -4.63 -5.17
CA SER A 283 -7.39 -5.33 -5.42
C SER A 283 -7.23 -6.33 -6.55
N LYS A 284 -8.18 -7.27 -6.69
CA LYS A 284 -8.12 -8.32 -7.69
C LYS A 284 -9.52 -8.66 -8.22
N GLY A 285 -10.09 -7.72 -8.96
CA GLY A 285 -11.43 -7.85 -9.50
C GLY A 285 -12.53 -7.61 -8.47
N ASN A 286 -13.76 -7.90 -8.86
CA ASN A 286 -14.96 -7.68 -8.06
C ASN A 286 -16.09 -8.64 -8.49
N THR A 287 -17.19 -8.65 -7.79
CA THR A 287 -18.34 -9.53 -8.06
C THR A 287 -19.03 -9.31 -9.41
N SER A 288 -18.74 -8.22 -10.12
CA SER A 288 -19.33 -7.90 -11.43
C SER A 288 -18.38 -8.22 -12.60
N ASN A 289 -17.06 -8.05 -12.42
CA ASN A 289 -16.04 -8.32 -13.45
C ASN A 289 -14.64 -8.48 -12.82
N ASP A 290 -13.66 -8.80 -13.65
CA ASP A 290 -12.26 -9.01 -13.22
C ASP A 290 -11.43 -7.72 -13.16
N GLN A 291 -12.00 -6.54 -13.46
CA GLN A 291 -11.32 -5.25 -13.42
C GLN A 291 -11.27 -4.66 -12.01
N ASN A 292 -10.35 -3.73 -11.83
CA ASN A 292 -10.11 -3.02 -10.58
C ASN A 292 -10.46 -1.54 -10.77
N HIS A 293 -11.38 -1.03 -9.96
CA HIS A 293 -11.87 0.33 -10.11
C HIS A 293 -11.57 1.14 -8.86
N TYR A 294 -11.15 2.39 -9.02
CA TYR A 294 -10.97 3.35 -7.93
C TYR A 294 -11.61 4.68 -8.31
N VAL A 295 -12.40 5.24 -7.42
CA VAL A 295 -12.96 6.59 -7.53
C VAL A 295 -12.10 7.56 -6.74
N GLU A 296 -11.97 7.33 -5.42
CA GLU A 296 -11.21 8.24 -4.54
C GLU A 296 -10.59 7.47 -3.38
N VAL A 297 -9.42 7.94 -2.93
CA VAL A 297 -8.76 7.49 -1.71
C VAL A 297 -8.35 8.71 -0.90
N GLU A 298 -8.99 8.89 0.26
CA GLU A 298 -8.64 9.93 1.21
C GLU A 298 -7.81 9.35 2.35
N VAL A 299 -6.67 9.97 2.62
CA VAL A 299 -5.79 9.63 3.74
C VAL A 299 -5.86 10.74 4.78
N TYR A 300 -6.24 10.37 5.99
CA TYR A 300 -6.40 11.31 7.10
C TYR A 300 -5.24 11.19 8.07
N GLY A 301 -4.47 12.24 8.21
CA GLY A 301 -3.28 12.27 9.04
C GLY A 301 -3.08 13.60 9.76
N THR A 302 -2.20 13.58 10.75
CA THR A 302 -1.74 14.79 11.41
C THR A 302 -0.42 15.24 10.80
N LEU A 303 -0.34 16.52 10.46
CA LEU A 303 0.90 17.14 10.02
C LEU A 303 1.90 17.12 11.17
N PRO A 304 3.21 17.01 10.90
CA PRO A 304 4.23 17.15 11.92
C PRO A 304 4.00 18.47 12.68
N GLN A 305 3.91 18.39 14.00
CA GLN A 305 3.91 19.61 14.80
C GLN A 305 5.23 20.30 14.53
N VAL A 306 5.20 21.48 13.94
CA VAL A 306 6.35 22.38 13.94
C VAL A 306 6.56 22.77 15.40
N THR A 307 7.28 21.93 16.13
CA THR A 307 7.79 22.32 17.45
C THR A 307 8.63 23.55 17.18
N GLY A 308 8.12 24.71 17.62
CA GLY A 308 8.75 25.99 17.37
C GLY A 308 10.19 25.93 17.83
N GLU A 309 11.11 25.64 16.94
CA GLU A 309 12.50 26.03 17.13
C GLU A 309 12.45 27.53 17.36
N LYS A 310 12.84 27.95 18.56
CA LYS A 310 13.07 29.36 18.84
C LYS A 310 13.92 29.87 17.69
N GLN A 311 13.32 30.66 16.79
CA GLN A 311 14.09 31.37 15.78
C GLN A 311 15.10 32.21 16.55
N VAL A 312 16.33 31.71 16.62
CA VAL A 312 17.44 32.50 17.09
C VAL A 312 17.68 33.53 16.01
N PRO A 313 17.48 34.83 16.27
CA PRO A 313 17.69 35.84 15.24
C PRO A 313 19.13 35.76 14.78
N LEU A 314 19.33 35.50 13.48
CA LEU A 314 20.62 35.50 12.84
C LEU A 314 21.20 36.92 12.92
N ARG A 315 22.11 37.14 13.87
CA ARG A 315 22.80 38.43 14.03
C ARG A 315 23.94 38.49 13.01
N ILE A 316 23.66 39.07 11.83
CA ILE A 316 24.68 39.33 10.84
C ILE A 316 25.42 40.60 11.29
N GLU A 317 26.65 40.45 11.77
CA GLU A 317 27.53 41.59 11.98
C GLU A 317 28.14 42.00 10.63
N VAL A 318 27.66 43.12 10.10
CA VAL A 318 28.25 43.72 8.89
C VAL A 318 29.55 44.44 9.31
N PRO A 319 30.71 44.05 8.75
CA PRO A 319 31.97 44.74 9.04
C PRO A 319 31.87 46.21 8.63
N LYS A 320 32.29 47.13 9.52
CA LYS A 320 32.34 48.54 9.20
C LYS A 320 33.36 48.80 8.08
N PRO A 321 32.99 49.57 7.03
CA PRO A 321 33.95 49.89 5.96
C PRO A 321 35.12 50.68 6.58
N ARG A 322 36.36 50.25 6.32
CA ARG A 322 37.55 51.06 6.59
C ARG A 322 37.69 52.04 5.42
N PHE A 323 37.55 53.34 5.72
CA PHE A 323 37.93 54.39 4.82
C PHE A 323 39.41 54.65 5.09
N GLU A 324 40.31 54.48 4.12
CA GLU A 324 41.66 55.03 4.04
C GLU A 324 41.59 56.43 3.43
#